data_bdfa34d39455f2c4bfbabdbfbf91b9b7
#
_entry.id   bdfa34d39455f2c4bfbabdbfbf91b9b7
#
_cell.length_a   1.000
_cell.length_b   1.000
_cell.length_c   1.000
_cell.angle_alpha   90.00
_cell.angle_beta   90.00
_cell.angle_gamma   90.00
#
_symmetry.space_group_name_H-M   'P 1'
#
loop_
_entity.id
_entity.type
_entity.pdbx_description
1 polymer ?
#
loop_
_entity_poly.entity_id
_entity_poly.type
_entity_poly.pdbx_seq_one_letter_code
_entity_poly.pdbx_strand_id
1 'polypeptide(L)'
;MKFDVLVVGAGLAGAALAAALRGSNLKVGIVEARPPARPAGWDPRIYAISPANVEFLSGIGIWQHLDVARMAPVYDMEIHGDAGGQLDFSAYDSGLRELAWIVESSLMQQELWETVKRQHNVTLVCPAAPAALAIDDSAARLTLADGRRIEARLVVAAD
;
A
#
# COMPACT_ATOMS: atom_id res chain seq x y z
N MET A 1 -15.78 0.08 18.33
CA MET A 1 -15.15 1.21 17.61
C MET A 1 -15.98 1.48 16.38
N LYS A 2 -16.06 2.75 15.94
CA LYS A 2 -16.87 3.13 14.77
C LYS A 2 -16.04 4.02 13.84
N PHE A 3 -16.03 3.69 12.53
CA PHE A 3 -15.27 4.36 11.48
C PHE A 3 -16.15 4.71 10.28
N ASP A 4 -15.72 5.67 9.47
CA ASP A 4 -16.30 5.90 8.15
C ASP A 4 -15.75 4.89 7.15
N VAL A 5 -14.44 4.65 7.19
CA VAL A 5 -13.73 3.66 6.35
C VAL A 5 -12.92 2.73 7.25
N LEU A 6 -13.06 1.43 7.06
CA LEU A 6 -12.26 0.41 7.71
C LEU A 6 -11.48 -0.36 6.65
N VAL A 7 -10.17 -0.28 6.70
CA VAL A 7 -9.25 -1.01 5.83
C VAL A 7 -8.80 -2.28 6.55
N VAL A 8 -8.96 -3.42 5.93
CA VAL A 8 -8.49 -4.72 6.43
C VAL A 8 -7.24 -5.09 5.65
N GLY A 9 -6.11 -5.09 6.34
CA GLY A 9 -4.77 -5.24 5.79
C GLY A 9 -4.03 -3.91 5.68
N ALA A 10 -2.81 -3.86 6.23
CA ALA A 10 -1.89 -2.73 6.13
C ALA A 10 -0.72 -3.01 5.18
N GLY A 11 -0.96 -3.81 4.15
CA GLY A 11 -0.05 -3.97 3.03
C GLY A 11 0.10 -2.67 2.23
N LEU A 12 0.81 -2.73 1.09
CA LEU A 12 1.07 -1.54 0.28
C LEU A 12 -0.22 -0.82 -0.12
N ALA A 13 -1.23 -1.57 -0.59
CA ALA A 13 -2.50 -0.98 -1.06
C ALA A 13 -3.30 -0.36 0.10
N GLY A 14 -3.48 -1.10 1.21
CA GLY A 14 -4.29 -0.65 2.33
C GLY A 14 -3.68 0.56 3.04
N ALA A 15 -2.37 0.54 3.27
CA ALA A 15 -1.67 1.66 3.89
C ALA A 15 -1.62 2.89 2.97
N ALA A 16 -1.45 2.70 1.65
CA ALA A 16 -1.48 3.79 0.67
C ALA A 16 -2.85 4.45 0.59
N LEU A 17 -3.93 3.66 0.59
CA LEU A 17 -5.29 4.19 0.66
C LEU A 17 -5.50 5.04 1.93
N ALA A 18 -5.11 4.53 3.09
CA ALA A 18 -5.24 5.27 4.34
C ALA A 18 -4.39 6.55 4.33
N ALA A 19 -3.18 6.50 3.76
CA ALA A 19 -2.33 7.68 3.59
C ALA A 19 -2.98 8.73 2.68
N ALA A 20 -3.61 8.30 1.59
CA ALA A 20 -4.31 9.20 0.67
C ALA A 20 -5.53 9.89 1.30
N LEU A 21 -6.15 9.29 2.33
CA LEU A 21 -7.27 9.86 3.06
C LEU A 21 -6.86 10.87 4.15
N ARG A 22 -5.56 11.22 4.28
CA ARG A 22 -5.03 12.15 5.29
C ARG A 22 -5.78 13.48 5.36
N GLY A 23 -6.08 14.08 4.21
CA GLY A 23 -6.74 15.38 4.11
C GLY A 23 -8.26 15.34 4.24
N SER A 24 -8.85 14.17 4.43
CA SER A 24 -10.31 14.01 4.56
C SER A 24 -10.76 14.16 6.01
N ASN A 25 -12.05 14.48 6.20
CA ASN A 25 -12.69 14.47 7.52
C ASN A 25 -13.16 13.06 7.94
N LEU A 26 -12.77 12.02 7.21
CA LEU A 26 -13.18 10.65 7.48
C LEU A 26 -12.37 10.05 8.63
N LYS A 27 -13.05 9.33 9.52
CA LYS A 27 -12.41 8.48 10.51
C LYS A 27 -12.03 7.15 9.85
N VAL A 28 -10.74 6.88 9.74
CA VAL A 28 -10.21 5.69 9.09
C VAL A 28 -9.68 4.72 10.13
N GLY A 29 -10.15 3.46 10.09
CA GLY A 29 -9.57 2.36 10.85
C GLY A 29 -8.73 1.48 9.95
N ILE A 30 -7.60 0.97 10.44
CA ILE A 30 -6.82 -0.09 9.78
C ILE A 30 -6.73 -1.27 10.73
N VAL A 31 -7.15 -2.43 10.28
CA VAL A 31 -6.97 -3.70 11.00
C VAL A 31 -5.83 -4.47 10.35
N GLU A 32 -4.81 -4.80 11.14
CA GLU A 32 -3.63 -5.52 10.67
C GLU A 32 -3.22 -6.60 11.68
N ALA A 33 -2.97 -7.79 11.18
CA ALA A 33 -2.63 -8.94 12.02
C ALA A 33 -1.25 -8.79 12.66
N ARG A 34 -0.28 -8.22 11.94
CA ARG A 34 1.10 -8.06 12.39
C ARG A 34 1.71 -6.77 11.85
N PRO A 35 2.47 -6.02 12.65
CA PRO A 35 3.20 -4.87 12.12
C PRO A 35 4.20 -5.34 11.06
N PRO A 36 4.52 -4.51 10.06
CA PRO A 36 5.48 -4.87 9.03
C PRO A 36 6.85 -5.16 9.66
N ALA A 37 7.47 -6.24 9.19
CA ALA A 37 8.82 -6.60 9.61
C ALA A 37 9.84 -5.82 8.77
N ARG A 38 10.88 -5.31 9.42
CA ARG A 38 12.03 -4.71 8.73
C ARG A 38 13.05 -5.83 8.45
N PRO A 39 13.31 -6.18 7.18
CA PRO A 39 14.33 -7.17 6.88
C PRO A 39 15.72 -6.67 7.28
N ALA A 40 16.58 -7.57 7.73
CA ALA A 40 17.97 -7.25 8.08
C ALA A 40 18.85 -6.93 6.86
N GLY A 41 18.38 -7.22 5.65
CA GLY A 41 19.09 -7.03 4.39
C GLY A 41 18.14 -6.65 3.27
N TRP A 42 18.45 -7.09 2.04
CA TRP A 42 17.63 -6.89 0.87
C TRP A 42 16.34 -7.73 0.91
N ASP A 43 15.20 -7.13 0.55
CA ASP A 43 13.95 -7.87 0.37
C ASP A 43 13.91 -8.46 -1.05
N PRO A 44 13.76 -9.78 -1.22
CA PRO A 44 13.64 -10.39 -2.54
C PRO A 44 12.34 -10.02 -3.26
N ARG A 45 11.34 -9.48 -2.54
CA ARG A 45 10.10 -8.98 -3.13
C ARG A 45 10.31 -7.55 -3.61
N ILE A 46 10.32 -7.40 -4.91
CA ILE A 46 10.49 -6.10 -5.58
C ILE A 46 9.27 -5.81 -6.46
N TYR A 47 9.02 -4.53 -6.68
CA TYR A 47 7.97 -4.05 -7.58
C TYR A 47 8.54 -3.06 -8.57
N ALA A 48 8.03 -3.11 -9.81
CA ALA A 48 8.23 -2.08 -10.81
C ALA A 48 7.17 -0.99 -10.62
N ILE A 49 7.57 0.15 -10.13
CA ILE A 49 6.69 1.29 -9.84
C ILE A 49 6.67 2.21 -11.04
N SER A 50 5.53 2.31 -11.71
CA SER A 50 5.34 3.19 -12.87
C SER A 50 5.43 4.67 -12.50
N PRO A 51 5.71 5.58 -13.46
CA PRO A 51 5.76 7.03 -13.20
C PRO A 51 4.47 7.57 -12.55
N ALA A 52 3.30 7.09 -12.95
CA ALA A 52 2.04 7.48 -12.33
C ALA A 52 1.95 7.09 -10.83
N ASN A 53 2.47 5.90 -10.49
CA ASN A 53 2.54 5.47 -9.08
C ASN A 53 3.61 6.24 -8.30
N VAL A 54 4.71 6.64 -8.94
CA VAL A 54 5.70 7.56 -8.33
C VAL A 54 5.05 8.90 -7.99
N GLU A 55 4.27 9.46 -8.91
CA GLU A 55 3.52 10.69 -8.68
C GLU A 55 2.53 10.54 -7.52
N PHE A 56 1.75 9.45 -7.50
CA PHE A 56 0.82 9.15 -6.41
C PHE A 56 1.54 9.03 -5.06
N LEU A 57 2.60 8.22 -4.99
CA LEU A 57 3.38 8.02 -3.75
C LEU A 57 4.06 9.33 -3.30
N SER A 58 4.49 10.17 -4.23
CA SER A 58 5.02 11.50 -3.96
C SER A 58 3.94 12.42 -3.37
N GLY A 59 2.74 12.39 -3.95
CA GLY A 59 1.59 13.18 -3.48
C GLY A 59 1.14 12.84 -2.06
N ILE A 60 1.28 11.60 -1.65
CA ILE A 60 1.00 11.17 -0.26
C ILE A 60 2.22 11.25 0.67
N GLY A 61 3.37 11.76 0.17
CA GLY A 61 4.56 12.02 0.98
C GLY A 61 5.40 10.79 1.32
N ILE A 62 5.35 9.75 0.49
CA ILE A 62 6.09 8.48 0.71
C ILE A 62 7.38 8.45 -0.09
N TRP A 63 7.31 8.78 -1.38
CA TRP A 63 8.40 8.57 -2.32
C TRP A 63 9.70 9.26 -1.90
N GLN A 64 9.61 10.48 -1.35
CA GLN A 64 10.75 11.29 -0.94
C GLN A 64 11.54 10.73 0.25
N HIS A 65 10.94 9.79 0.99
CA HIS A 65 11.55 9.17 2.17
C HIS A 65 12.16 7.80 1.88
N LEU A 66 11.95 7.28 0.66
CA LEU A 66 12.55 6.01 0.27
C LEU A 66 14.05 6.16 0.07
N ASP A 67 14.82 5.15 0.49
CA ASP A 67 16.27 5.12 0.30
C ASP A 67 16.64 4.92 -1.17
N VAL A 68 17.08 5.98 -1.82
CA VAL A 68 17.45 5.99 -3.25
C VAL A 68 18.56 4.97 -3.56
N ALA A 69 19.44 4.67 -2.60
CA ALA A 69 20.50 3.67 -2.81
C ALA A 69 19.95 2.23 -2.94
N ARG A 70 18.68 2.05 -2.61
CA ARG A 70 17.96 0.78 -2.71
C ARG A 70 16.88 0.78 -3.81
N MET A 71 16.96 1.71 -4.73
CA MET A 71 16.03 1.85 -5.85
C MET A 71 16.81 1.84 -7.16
N ALA A 72 16.24 1.27 -8.22
CA ALA A 72 16.87 1.23 -9.53
C ALA A 72 15.88 1.70 -10.63
N PRO A 73 16.23 2.72 -11.44
CA PRO A 73 15.42 3.13 -12.57
C PRO A 73 15.51 2.09 -13.69
N VAL A 74 14.41 1.90 -14.41
CA VAL A 74 14.31 1.06 -15.61
C VAL A 74 14.16 1.99 -16.82
N TYR A 75 15.12 1.95 -17.72
CA TYR A 75 15.10 2.76 -18.93
C TYR A 75 14.66 1.98 -20.15
N ASP A 76 14.98 0.69 -20.20
CA ASP A 76 14.65 -0.19 -21.30
C ASP A 76 14.06 -1.50 -20.75
N MET A 77 13.12 -2.10 -21.51
CA MET A 77 12.48 -3.35 -21.15
C MET A 77 12.32 -4.20 -22.41
N GLU A 78 12.89 -5.40 -22.39
CA GLU A 78 12.73 -6.38 -23.45
C GLU A 78 11.85 -7.53 -22.94
N ILE A 79 10.78 -7.83 -23.67
CA ILE A 79 9.85 -8.93 -23.36
C ILE A 79 9.97 -9.96 -24.46
N HIS A 80 10.31 -11.19 -24.10
CA HIS A 80 10.40 -12.32 -25.00
C HIS A 80 9.23 -13.27 -24.79
N GLY A 81 8.54 -13.63 -25.85
CA GLY A 81 7.48 -14.63 -25.85
C GLY A 81 8.00 -16.02 -26.17
N ASP A 82 7.28 -17.06 -25.74
CA ASP A 82 7.65 -18.48 -25.95
C ASP A 82 7.79 -18.89 -27.42
N ALA A 83 7.11 -18.19 -28.32
CA ALA A 83 7.12 -18.45 -29.77
C ALA A 83 8.12 -17.56 -30.55
N GLY A 84 9.09 -16.95 -29.88
CA GLY A 84 10.10 -16.07 -30.48
C GLY A 84 9.62 -14.65 -30.77
N GLY A 85 8.44 -14.25 -30.27
CA GLY A 85 8.02 -12.86 -30.28
C GLY A 85 8.86 -12.02 -29.35
N GLN A 86 9.19 -10.78 -29.75
CA GLN A 86 9.91 -9.81 -28.94
C GLN A 86 9.15 -8.49 -28.93
N LEU A 87 9.14 -7.83 -27.80
CA LEU A 87 8.56 -6.51 -27.61
C LEU A 87 9.51 -5.67 -26.77
N ASP A 88 9.93 -4.54 -27.33
CA ASP A 88 10.89 -3.63 -26.70
C ASP A 88 10.20 -2.33 -26.31
N PHE A 89 10.50 -1.84 -25.13
CA PHE A 89 10.11 -0.53 -24.65
C PHE A 89 11.34 0.28 -24.27
N SER A 90 11.39 1.54 -24.70
CA SER A 90 12.42 2.49 -24.31
C SER A 90 11.80 3.74 -23.72
N ALA A 91 12.33 4.19 -22.59
CA ALA A 91 11.95 5.45 -21.99
C ALA A 91 12.27 6.62 -22.92
N TYR A 92 13.43 6.55 -23.58
CA TYR A 92 13.87 7.58 -24.53
C TYR A 92 12.87 7.72 -25.70
N ASP A 93 12.50 6.62 -26.34
CA ASP A 93 11.57 6.62 -27.46
C ASP A 93 10.16 7.07 -27.06
N SER A 94 9.80 6.83 -25.80
CA SER A 94 8.51 7.23 -25.23
C SER A 94 8.50 8.68 -24.69
N GLY A 95 9.64 9.38 -24.70
CA GLY A 95 9.79 10.72 -24.13
C GLY A 95 9.64 10.75 -22.59
N LEU A 96 9.89 9.64 -21.93
CA LEU A 96 9.83 9.48 -20.47
C LEU A 96 11.24 9.60 -19.88
N ARG A 97 11.30 9.93 -18.59
CA ARG A 97 12.55 9.89 -17.84
C ARG A 97 12.99 8.46 -17.56
N GLU A 98 12.05 7.63 -17.13
CA GLU A 98 12.18 6.19 -16.86
C GLU A 98 10.85 5.49 -17.14
N LEU A 99 10.89 4.21 -17.47
CA LEU A 99 9.69 3.35 -17.64
C LEU A 99 9.10 2.95 -16.28
N ALA A 100 9.97 2.69 -15.31
CA ALA A 100 9.60 2.30 -13.96
C ALA A 100 10.79 2.49 -12.99
N TRP A 101 10.51 2.32 -11.71
CA TRP A 101 11.50 2.15 -10.66
C TRP A 101 11.34 0.78 -10.01
N ILE A 102 12.41 0.03 -9.88
CA ILE A 102 12.43 -1.20 -9.09
C ILE A 102 12.64 -0.79 -7.62
N VAL A 103 11.70 -1.18 -6.77
CA VAL A 103 11.69 -0.82 -5.35
C VAL A 103 11.32 -2.04 -4.52
N GLU A 104 11.98 -2.22 -3.39
CA GLU A 104 11.68 -3.30 -2.46
C GLU A 104 10.32 -3.09 -1.77
N SER A 105 9.55 -4.18 -1.66
CA SER A 105 8.23 -4.17 -0.99
C SER A 105 8.32 -3.67 0.44
N SER A 106 9.27 -4.19 1.21
CA SER A 106 9.44 -3.84 2.62
C SER A 106 9.84 -2.38 2.85
N LEU A 107 10.60 -1.79 1.93
CA LEU A 107 10.98 -0.38 2.00
C LEU A 107 9.75 0.53 1.91
N MET A 108 8.90 0.28 0.91
CA MET A 108 7.64 1.02 0.74
C MET A 108 6.67 0.78 1.91
N GLN A 109 6.53 -0.49 2.33
CA GLN A 109 5.61 -0.86 3.41
C GLN A 109 5.98 -0.21 4.75
N GLN A 110 7.27 -0.14 5.06
CA GLN A 110 7.76 0.54 6.27
C GLN A 110 7.40 2.02 6.25
N GLU A 111 7.68 2.71 5.14
CA GLU A 111 7.44 4.15 5.05
C GLU A 111 5.93 4.47 5.10
N LEU A 112 5.12 3.67 4.41
CA LEU A 112 3.66 3.76 4.49
C LEU A 112 3.17 3.54 5.93
N TRP A 113 3.66 2.52 6.61
CA TRP A 113 3.30 2.21 7.99
C TRP A 113 3.62 3.36 8.95
N GLU A 114 4.84 3.90 8.86
CA GLU A 114 5.25 5.04 9.70
C GLU A 114 4.44 6.29 9.37
N THR A 115 4.05 6.47 8.12
CA THR A 115 3.21 7.59 7.69
C THR A 115 1.80 7.50 8.26
N VAL A 116 1.13 6.34 8.15
CA VAL A 116 -0.24 6.19 8.68
C VAL A 116 -0.29 6.26 10.20
N LYS A 117 0.75 5.84 10.91
CA LYS A 117 0.86 5.99 12.37
C LYS A 117 0.82 7.44 12.85
N ARG A 118 1.29 8.37 12.04
CA ARG A 118 1.36 9.80 12.37
C ARG A 118 0.08 10.57 12.00
N GLN A 119 -0.88 9.91 11.32
CA GLN A 119 -2.10 10.57 10.87
C GLN A 119 -3.14 10.64 11.99
N HIS A 120 -3.67 11.83 12.24
CA HIS A 120 -4.66 12.08 13.30
C HIS A 120 -6.02 11.42 13.03
N ASN A 121 -6.38 11.24 11.74
CA ASN A 121 -7.65 10.64 11.33
C ASN A 121 -7.59 9.12 11.15
N VAL A 122 -6.41 8.49 11.37
CA VAL A 122 -6.21 7.05 11.26
C VAL A 122 -6.06 6.42 12.65
N THR A 123 -6.76 5.32 12.86
CA THR A 123 -6.59 4.45 14.04
C THR A 123 -6.10 3.08 13.61
N LEU A 124 -4.91 2.72 14.05
CA LEU A 124 -4.34 1.38 13.83
C LEU A 124 -4.85 0.41 14.91
N VAL A 125 -5.43 -0.69 14.47
CA VAL A 125 -5.83 -1.83 15.29
C VAL A 125 -4.89 -2.99 14.94
N CYS A 126 -3.74 -3.01 15.57
CA CYS A 126 -2.66 -3.97 15.33
C CYS A 126 -1.95 -4.29 16.68
N PRO A 127 -1.71 -5.55 17.01
CA PRO A 127 -2.07 -6.74 16.27
C PRO A 127 -3.57 -7.05 16.39
N ALA A 128 -4.22 -7.37 15.27
CA ALA A 128 -5.62 -7.79 15.25
C ALA A 128 -5.93 -8.57 13.97
N ALA A 129 -6.50 -9.75 14.11
CA ALA A 129 -6.90 -10.59 13.00
C ALA A 129 -8.41 -10.50 12.77
N PRO A 130 -8.89 -10.30 11.53
CA PRO A 130 -10.31 -10.40 11.21
C PRO A 130 -10.79 -11.84 11.35
N ALA A 131 -12.02 -12.04 11.85
CA ALA A 131 -12.64 -13.36 12.00
C ALA A 131 -13.93 -13.50 11.21
N ALA A 132 -14.78 -12.47 11.21
CA ALA A 132 -16.04 -12.49 10.47
C ALA A 132 -16.47 -11.07 10.08
N LEU A 133 -17.10 -10.94 8.91
CA LEU A 133 -17.69 -9.70 8.42
C LEU A 133 -19.18 -9.94 8.18
N ALA A 134 -20.00 -9.09 8.77
CA ALA A 134 -21.43 -9.00 8.51
C ALA A 134 -21.77 -7.63 7.94
N ILE A 135 -22.57 -7.57 6.89
CA ILE A 135 -22.99 -6.35 6.22
C ILE A 135 -24.51 -6.33 6.18
N ASP A 136 -25.11 -5.22 6.58
CA ASP A 136 -26.52 -4.95 6.43
C ASP A 136 -26.74 -3.53 5.83
N ASP A 137 -27.98 -3.13 5.66
CA ASP A 137 -28.34 -1.83 5.04
C ASP A 137 -27.83 -0.61 5.82
N SER A 138 -27.42 -0.78 7.07
CA SER A 138 -27.00 0.31 7.96
C SER A 138 -25.50 0.42 8.13
N ALA A 139 -24.77 -0.71 8.15
CA ALA A 139 -23.33 -0.73 8.42
C ALA A 139 -22.68 -2.10 8.11
N ALA A 140 -21.36 -2.08 7.97
CA ALA A 140 -20.53 -3.25 8.01
C ALA A 140 -19.97 -3.46 9.42
N ARG A 141 -19.99 -4.70 9.91
CA ARG A 141 -19.51 -5.08 11.25
C ARG A 141 -18.44 -6.15 11.15
N LEU A 142 -17.22 -5.79 11.45
CA LEU A 142 -16.09 -6.70 11.52
C LEU A 142 -15.93 -7.22 12.95
N THR A 143 -15.93 -8.54 13.10
CA THR A 143 -15.56 -9.21 14.35
C THR A 143 -14.11 -9.66 14.25
N LEU A 144 -13.31 -9.32 15.24
CA LEU A 144 -11.91 -9.75 15.34
C LEU A 144 -11.80 -11.08 16.08
N ALA A 145 -10.69 -11.78 15.90
CA ALA A 145 -10.44 -13.08 16.54
C ALA A 145 -10.46 -13.02 18.08
N ASP A 146 -10.16 -11.87 18.66
CA ASP A 146 -10.22 -11.64 20.12
C ASP A 146 -11.61 -11.22 20.63
N GLY A 147 -12.64 -11.25 19.78
CA GLY A 147 -14.03 -10.93 20.10
C GLY A 147 -14.38 -9.45 20.02
N ARG A 148 -13.43 -8.53 19.81
CA ARG A 148 -13.73 -7.12 19.58
C ARG A 148 -14.57 -6.94 18.32
N ARG A 149 -15.46 -5.95 18.33
CA ARG A 149 -16.30 -5.60 17.18
C ARG A 149 -16.01 -4.17 16.72
N ILE A 150 -15.91 -4.03 15.41
CA ILE A 150 -15.68 -2.76 14.73
C ILE A 150 -16.82 -2.54 13.75
N GLU A 151 -17.43 -1.36 13.78
CA GLU A 151 -18.47 -0.93 12.84
C GLU A 151 -17.91 0.09 11.87
N ALA A 152 -18.26 -0.01 10.60
CA ALA A 152 -17.87 0.96 9.60
C ALA A 152 -18.96 1.17 8.54
N ARG A 153 -18.95 2.34 7.90
CA ARG A 153 -19.82 2.62 6.75
C ARG A 153 -19.31 1.92 5.48
N LEU A 154 -17.98 1.81 5.35
CA LEU A 154 -17.30 1.12 4.25
C LEU A 154 -16.20 0.23 4.82
N VAL A 155 -16.12 -1.00 4.34
CA VAL A 155 -14.99 -1.90 4.59
C VAL A 155 -14.25 -2.15 3.29
N VAL A 156 -12.93 -1.99 3.31
CA VAL A 156 -12.03 -2.24 2.18
C VAL A 156 -11.15 -3.43 2.53
N ALA A 157 -11.26 -4.51 1.76
CA ALA A 157 -10.35 -5.65 1.84
C ALA A 157 -9.09 -5.33 1.04
N ALA A 158 -7.95 -5.28 1.73
CA ALA A 158 -6.65 -4.92 1.17
C ALA A 158 -5.52 -5.82 1.73
N ASP A 159 -5.89 -7.05 2.07
CA ASP A 159 -5.00 -8.08 2.60
C ASP A 159 -4.20 -8.76 1.49
#